data_2f106b6190b49f96e493c6ba40218c9d
#
_entry.id   2f106b6190b49f96e493c6ba40218c9d
#
_cell.length_a   1.000
_cell.length_b   1.000
_cell.length_c   1.000
_cell.angle_alpha   90.00
_cell.angle_beta   90.00
_cell.angle_gamma   90.00
#
_symmetry.space_group_name_H-M   'P 1'
#
loop_
_entity.id
_entity.type
_entity.pdbx_description
1 polymer ?
#
loop_
_entity_poly.entity_id
_entity_poly.type
_entity_poly.pdbx_seq_one_letter_code
_entity_poly.pdbx_strand_id
1 'polypeptide(L)'
;MLRRASTMAFTPDAVVFPGGGMDVRDVECAVPWAGPSPEQWACLMSCPVSVAKGVITAAAREVFEESGVLLASAPDGGAPVDEREDHWAAEREAVAARRVSFGEFLRERGLVLRSDLMRLRSHWVTPESEARRYDTYFFLARLPEGQHADGRTSEAVEAAWIAPGEALARFDAGLLKLVPPTISNLTSIVGATSVDEAWNAPFDGHVRPHPVARACGEVVLGCEVSET
;
A
#
# COMPACT_ATOMS: atom_id res chain seq x y z
N MET A 1 8.16 6.46 -1.60
CA MET A 1 7.23 6.65 -2.74
C MET A 1 7.94 6.28 -4.03
N LEU A 2 7.19 5.91 -5.04
CA LEU A 2 7.69 5.40 -6.33
C LEU A 2 7.21 6.31 -7.45
N ARG A 3 8.09 6.68 -8.38
CA ARG A 3 7.70 7.39 -9.61
C ARG A 3 7.42 6.36 -10.70
N ARG A 4 6.20 6.33 -11.18
CA ARG A 4 5.76 5.42 -12.24
C ARG A 4 6.48 5.73 -13.56
N ALA A 5 6.78 4.69 -14.33
CA ALA A 5 7.35 4.89 -15.66
C ALA A 5 6.37 5.66 -16.56
N SER A 6 6.90 6.51 -17.46
CA SER A 6 6.10 7.27 -18.44
C SER A 6 5.32 6.39 -19.42
N THR A 7 5.72 5.13 -19.56
CA THR A 7 5.09 4.11 -20.40
C THR A 7 3.88 3.43 -19.76
N MET A 8 3.60 3.71 -18.47
CA MET A 8 2.48 3.09 -17.76
C MET A 8 1.14 3.59 -18.27
N ALA A 9 0.18 2.66 -18.49
CA ALA A 9 -1.13 2.95 -19.05
C ALA A 9 -2.03 3.83 -18.17
N PHE A 10 -1.77 3.87 -16.84
CA PHE A 10 -2.54 4.66 -15.88
C PHE A 10 -1.62 5.58 -15.10
N THR A 11 -1.95 6.88 -15.05
CA THR A 11 -1.19 7.93 -14.35
C THR A 11 0.33 7.88 -14.60
N PRO A 12 0.81 8.00 -15.86
CA PRO A 12 2.23 8.04 -16.16
C PRO A 12 2.90 9.21 -15.41
N ASP A 13 4.16 9.00 -14.99
CA ASP A 13 4.99 9.95 -14.23
C ASP A 13 4.42 10.36 -12.86
N ALA A 14 3.29 9.81 -12.43
CA ALA A 14 2.77 10.08 -11.10
C ALA A 14 3.66 9.43 -10.03
N VAL A 15 3.78 10.11 -8.89
CA VAL A 15 4.42 9.58 -7.70
C VAL A 15 3.34 8.95 -6.81
N VAL A 16 3.53 7.68 -6.48
CA VAL A 16 2.56 6.83 -5.78
C VAL A 16 3.22 6.11 -4.60
N PHE A 17 2.40 5.54 -3.73
CA PHE A 17 2.86 4.53 -2.76
C PHE A 17 3.07 3.18 -3.47
N PRO A 18 3.89 2.27 -2.92
CA PRO A 18 3.93 0.88 -3.37
C PRO A 18 2.52 0.27 -3.35
N GLY A 19 2.17 -0.48 -4.39
CA GLY A 19 0.88 -1.16 -4.44
C GLY A 19 0.42 -1.57 -5.82
N GLY A 20 -0.41 -2.60 -5.85
CA GLY A 20 -0.98 -3.17 -7.06
C GLY A 20 -2.29 -3.90 -6.82
N GLY A 21 -2.66 -4.76 -7.75
CA GLY A 21 -3.90 -5.51 -7.70
C GLY A 21 -3.80 -6.76 -6.83
N MET A 22 -4.90 -7.11 -6.16
CA MET A 22 -5.06 -8.40 -5.52
C MET A 22 -5.05 -9.51 -6.57
N ASP A 23 -4.25 -10.55 -6.36
CA ASP A 23 -4.21 -11.78 -7.17
C ASP A 23 -5.09 -12.85 -6.51
N VAL A 24 -5.64 -13.77 -7.30
CA VAL A 24 -6.42 -14.90 -6.79
C VAL A 24 -5.63 -15.73 -5.77
N ARG A 25 -4.31 -15.85 -5.94
CA ARG A 25 -3.41 -16.56 -5.04
C ARG A 25 -3.25 -15.87 -3.67
N ASP A 26 -3.45 -14.55 -3.59
CA ASP A 26 -3.46 -13.81 -2.31
C ASP A 26 -4.66 -14.24 -1.46
N VAL A 27 -5.75 -14.68 -2.09
CA VAL A 27 -6.96 -15.20 -1.42
C VAL A 27 -6.84 -16.69 -1.11
N GLU A 28 -6.47 -17.50 -2.11
CA GLU A 28 -6.56 -18.97 -2.06
C GLU A 28 -5.38 -19.59 -1.31
N CYS A 29 -4.18 -19.03 -1.44
CA CYS A 29 -3.00 -19.59 -0.80
C CYS A 29 -3.10 -19.50 0.73
N ALA A 30 -2.69 -20.57 1.41
CA ALA A 30 -2.54 -20.54 2.86
C ALA A 30 -1.34 -19.66 3.21
N VAL A 31 -1.60 -18.55 3.89
CA VAL A 31 -0.58 -17.61 4.36
C VAL A 31 -0.40 -17.81 5.86
N PRO A 32 0.82 -18.13 6.33
CA PRO A 32 1.12 -18.09 7.77
C PRO A 32 0.91 -16.66 8.29
N TRP A 33 0.21 -16.49 9.41
CA TRP A 33 -0.33 -15.20 9.81
C TRP A 33 -0.08 -14.89 11.28
N ALA A 34 0.31 -13.64 11.58
CA ALA A 34 0.42 -13.08 12.92
C ALA A 34 -0.20 -11.67 12.94
N GLY A 35 -0.59 -11.23 14.14
CA GLY A 35 -1.32 -9.97 14.31
C GLY A 35 -2.83 -10.13 14.14
N PRO A 36 -3.58 -9.05 13.85
CA PRO A 36 -5.02 -9.09 13.65
C PRO A 36 -5.43 -10.10 12.60
N SER A 37 -6.41 -10.97 12.92
CA SER A 37 -6.84 -12.04 12.03
C SER A 37 -7.56 -11.49 10.77
N PRO A 38 -7.71 -12.31 9.70
CA PRO A 38 -8.51 -11.92 8.55
C PRO A 38 -9.95 -11.51 8.89
N GLU A 39 -10.56 -12.10 9.94
CA GLU A 39 -11.90 -11.75 10.42
C GLU A 39 -11.91 -10.35 11.08
N GLN A 40 -10.86 -10.03 11.86
CA GLN A 40 -10.71 -8.71 12.45
C GLN A 40 -10.49 -7.63 11.38
N TRP A 41 -9.69 -7.93 10.36
CA TRP A 41 -9.53 -7.06 9.21
C TRP A 41 -10.82 -6.91 8.40
N ALA A 42 -11.58 -7.99 8.20
CA ALA A 42 -12.88 -7.96 7.52
C ALA A 42 -13.87 -7.03 8.22
N CYS A 43 -13.91 -7.09 9.56
CA CYS A 43 -14.72 -6.18 10.36
C CYS A 43 -14.30 -4.73 10.17
N LEU A 44 -12.98 -4.43 10.28
CA LEU A 44 -12.45 -3.08 10.11
C LEU A 44 -12.67 -2.51 8.70
N MET A 45 -12.54 -3.36 7.68
CA MET A 45 -12.67 -3.00 6.27
C MET A 45 -14.12 -3.05 5.76
N SER A 46 -15.06 -3.54 6.58
CA SER A 46 -16.47 -3.76 6.21
C SER A 46 -16.62 -4.58 4.91
N CYS A 47 -15.86 -5.68 4.80
CA CYS A 47 -15.83 -6.54 3.61
C CYS A 47 -15.78 -8.03 3.98
N PRO A 48 -16.02 -8.96 3.03
CA PRO A 48 -15.88 -10.40 3.28
C PRO A 48 -14.48 -10.79 3.75
N VAL A 49 -14.37 -11.81 4.62
CA VAL A 49 -13.09 -12.30 5.17
C VAL A 49 -12.08 -12.68 4.09
N SER A 50 -12.55 -13.31 3.00
CA SER A 50 -11.68 -13.66 1.86
C SER A 50 -11.10 -12.42 1.18
N VAL A 51 -11.87 -11.35 1.06
CA VAL A 51 -11.41 -10.07 0.50
C VAL A 51 -10.40 -9.43 1.43
N ALA A 52 -10.70 -9.34 2.73
CA ALA A 52 -9.76 -8.79 3.71
C ALA A 52 -8.42 -9.54 3.72
N LYS A 53 -8.46 -10.88 3.76
CA LYS A 53 -7.26 -11.71 3.65
C LYS A 53 -6.47 -11.39 2.39
N GLY A 54 -7.14 -11.38 1.23
CA GLY A 54 -6.50 -11.13 -0.06
C GLY A 54 -5.87 -9.72 -0.14
N VAL A 55 -6.57 -8.69 0.32
CA VAL A 55 -6.09 -7.30 0.31
C VAL A 55 -4.87 -7.13 1.22
N ILE A 56 -4.89 -7.67 2.44
CA ILE A 56 -3.75 -7.58 3.37
C ILE A 56 -2.55 -8.34 2.82
N THR A 57 -2.77 -9.54 2.26
CA THR A 57 -1.70 -10.33 1.62
C THR A 57 -1.13 -9.60 0.41
N ALA A 58 -1.99 -9.04 -0.46
CA ALA A 58 -1.56 -8.25 -1.61
C ALA A 58 -0.76 -7.01 -1.19
N ALA A 59 -1.22 -6.26 -0.18
CA ALA A 59 -0.51 -5.08 0.30
C ALA A 59 0.92 -5.41 0.78
N ALA A 60 1.08 -6.50 1.55
CA ALA A 60 2.40 -6.95 1.99
C ALA A 60 3.27 -7.45 0.83
N ARG A 61 2.68 -8.18 -0.13
CA ARG A 61 3.36 -8.67 -1.33
C ARG A 61 3.87 -7.51 -2.19
N GLU A 62 3.03 -6.53 -2.48
CA GLU A 62 3.38 -5.37 -3.30
C GLU A 62 4.49 -4.53 -2.65
N VAL A 63 4.44 -4.33 -1.32
CA VAL A 63 5.54 -3.66 -0.60
C VAL A 63 6.84 -4.45 -0.76
N PHE A 64 6.80 -5.78 -0.65
CA PHE A 64 7.97 -6.62 -0.87
C PHE A 64 8.47 -6.55 -2.31
N GLU A 65 7.59 -6.69 -3.30
CA GLU A 65 7.93 -6.64 -4.73
C GLU A 65 8.53 -5.29 -5.14
N GLU A 66 7.96 -4.19 -4.66
CA GLU A 66 8.33 -2.85 -5.13
C GLU A 66 9.41 -2.16 -4.30
N SER A 67 9.59 -2.54 -3.03
CA SER A 67 10.56 -1.89 -2.13
C SER A 67 11.55 -2.83 -1.44
N GLY A 68 11.37 -4.15 -1.55
CA GLY A 68 12.19 -5.12 -0.84
C GLY A 68 11.86 -5.24 0.65
N VAL A 69 10.95 -4.42 1.19
CA VAL A 69 10.55 -4.49 2.60
C VAL A 69 9.62 -5.68 2.81
N LEU A 70 10.01 -6.59 3.67
CA LEU A 70 9.26 -7.80 3.99
C LEU A 70 8.51 -7.64 5.32
N LEU A 71 7.18 -7.45 5.22
CA LEU A 71 6.28 -7.35 6.39
C LEU A 71 5.99 -8.74 6.96
N ALA A 72 7.05 -9.44 7.37
CA ALA A 72 6.99 -10.78 7.93
C ALA A 72 8.05 -10.94 9.03
N SER A 73 7.94 -12.01 9.82
CA SER A 73 8.89 -12.38 10.85
C SER A 73 9.04 -13.90 10.96
N ALA A 74 10.02 -14.37 11.70
CA ALA A 74 9.99 -15.74 12.20
C ALA A 74 8.76 -15.93 13.13
N PRO A 75 8.27 -17.19 13.33
CA PRO A 75 7.09 -17.46 14.15
C PRO A 75 7.21 -16.99 15.61
N ASP A 76 8.42 -16.89 16.15
CA ASP A 76 8.73 -16.37 17.48
C ASP A 76 8.76 -14.84 17.54
N GLY A 77 8.52 -14.16 16.43
CA GLY A 77 8.55 -12.70 16.32
C GLY A 77 9.93 -12.13 16.01
N GLY A 78 10.97 -12.96 15.89
CA GLY A 78 12.31 -12.55 15.49
C GLY A 78 12.35 -11.97 14.07
N ALA A 79 13.37 -11.16 13.79
CA ALA A 79 13.61 -10.64 12.44
C ALA A 79 13.74 -11.80 11.43
N PRO A 80 13.24 -11.66 10.20
CA PRO A 80 13.49 -12.64 9.16
C PRO A 80 15.00 -12.76 8.95
N VAL A 81 15.56 -13.94 9.17
CA VAL A 81 16.98 -14.15 8.94
C VAL A 81 17.20 -14.43 7.46
N ASP A 82 17.77 -13.48 6.75
CA ASP A 82 18.40 -13.73 5.46
C ASP A 82 19.91 -13.67 5.67
N GLU A 83 20.56 -14.82 5.63
CA GLU A 83 22.01 -14.94 5.75
C GLU A 83 22.75 -14.51 4.47
N ARG A 84 22.00 -14.17 3.42
CA ARG A 84 22.56 -13.75 2.12
C ARG A 84 22.62 -12.24 2.04
N GLU A 85 23.63 -11.75 1.35
CA GLU A 85 23.80 -10.31 1.08
C GLU A 85 22.71 -9.73 0.16
N ASP A 86 21.96 -10.58 -0.54
CA ASP A 86 21.00 -10.19 -1.57
C ASP A 86 19.59 -9.90 -1.05
N HIS A 87 19.36 -10.02 0.26
CA HIS A 87 18.09 -9.67 0.94
C HIS A 87 16.85 -10.18 0.18
N TRP A 88 16.78 -11.50 -0.06
CA TRP A 88 15.66 -12.14 -0.75
C TRP A 88 15.48 -11.74 -2.23
N ALA A 89 16.51 -11.25 -2.91
CA ALA A 89 16.36 -10.73 -4.28
C ALA A 89 15.82 -11.78 -5.27
N ALA A 90 16.27 -13.03 -5.16
CA ALA A 90 15.80 -14.13 -6.01
C ALA A 90 14.33 -14.50 -5.74
N GLU A 91 13.94 -14.53 -4.46
CA GLU A 91 12.55 -14.79 -4.03
C GLU A 91 11.64 -13.62 -4.43
N ARG A 92 12.08 -12.39 -4.21
CA ARG A 92 11.37 -11.19 -4.63
C ARG A 92 11.09 -11.22 -6.15
N GLU A 93 12.09 -11.54 -6.96
CA GLU A 93 11.92 -11.69 -8.40
C GLU A 93 10.96 -12.85 -8.75
N ALA A 94 11.02 -13.98 -8.03
CA ALA A 94 10.13 -15.11 -8.26
C ALA A 94 8.67 -14.77 -7.93
N VAL A 95 8.42 -14.02 -6.85
CA VAL A 95 7.10 -13.54 -6.45
C VAL A 95 6.58 -12.51 -7.47
N ALA A 96 7.36 -11.49 -7.81
CA ALA A 96 7.01 -10.46 -8.79
C ALA A 96 6.71 -11.05 -10.18
N ALA A 97 7.51 -12.06 -10.62
CA ALA A 97 7.27 -12.77 -11.84
C ALA A 97 6.13 -13.83 -11.76
N ARG A 98 5.45 -13.89 -10.61
CA ARG A 98 4.34 -14.84 -10.34
C ARG A 98 4.73 -16.34 -10.49
N ARG A 99 6.02 -16.67 -10.36
CA ARG A 99 6.51 -18.05 -10.35
C ARG A 99 6.20 -18.78 -9.05
N VAL A 100 6.17 -18.02 -7.93
CA VAL A 100 5.82 -18.48 -6.59
C VAL A 100 4.81 -17.50 -6.02
N SER A 101 3.79 -17.96 -5.29
CA SER A 101 2.91 -17.05 -4.55
C SER A 101 3.60 -16.53 -3.29
N PHE A 102 3.20 -15.35 -2.81
CA PHE A 102 3.76 -14.79 -1.61
C PHE A 102 3.55 -15.69 -0.38
N GLY A 103 2.38 -16.36 -0.29
CA GLY A 103 2.12 -17.32 0.77
C GLY A 103 2.99 -18.59 0.70
N GLU A 104 3.32 -19.09 -0.49
CA GLU A 104 4.27 -20.20 -0.68
C GLU A 104 5.67 -19.77 -0.24
N PHE A 105 6.14 -18.62 -0.69
CA PHE A 105 7.41 -18.06 -0.27
C PHE A 105 7.53 -17.99 1.26
N LEU A 106 6.54 -17.42 1.94
CA LEU A 106 6.55 -17.32 3.42
C LEU A 106 6.63 -18.70 4.08
N ARG A 107 5.83 -19.67 3.61
CA ARG A 107 5.84 -21.04 4.16
C ARG A 107 7.16 -21.75 3.95
N GLU A 108 7.74 -21.66 2.76
CA GLU A 108 9.02 -22.29 2.41
C GLU A 108 10.17 -21.73 3.26
N ARG A 109 10.08 -20.47 3.65
CA ARG A 109 11.07 -19.79 4.49
C ARG A 109 10.74 -19.84 5.99
N GLY A 110 9.64 -20.51 6.38
CA GLY A 110 9.23 -20.59 7.79
C GLY A 110 8.85 -19.23 8.37
N LEU A 111 8.35 -18.31 7.54
CA LEU A 111 7.99 -16.95 7.93
C LEU A 111 6.47 -16.82 8.11
N VAL A 112 6.06 -15.84 8.91
CA VAL A 112 4.66 -15.46 9.12
C VAL A 112 4.46 -14.00 8.71
N LEU A 113 3.37 -13.74 7.98
CA LEU A 113 2.92 -12.39 7.66
C LEU A 113 2.60 -11.62 8.94
N ARG A 114 3.14 -10.44 9.11
CA ARG A 114 2.92 -9.54 10.25
C ARG A 114 1.87 -8.49 9.91
N SER A 115 0.60 -8.87 9.97
CA SER A 115 -0.51 -7.95 9.70
C SER A 115 -0.61 -6.81 10.71
N ASP A 116 -0.03 -6.97 11.90
CA ASP A 116 0.11 -5.94 12.93
C ASP A 116 1.07 -4.81 12.56
N LEU A 117 1.92 -5.02 11.56
CA LEU A 117 2.76 -3.97 10.98
C LEU A 117 2.02 -3.09 9.97
N MET A 118 0.75 -3.35 9.73
CA MET A 118 -0.11 -2.56 8.85
C MET A 118 -1.28 -1.93 9.62
N ARG A 119 -1.73 -0.77 9.17
CA ARG A 119 -2.92 -0.08 9.69
C ARG A 119 -3.70 0.55 8.55
N LEU A 120 -4.99 0.26 8.47
CA LEU A 120 -5.88 0.85 7.48
C LEU A 120 -5.93 2.37 7.64
N ARG A 121 -5.74 3.09 6.54
CA ARG A 121 -5.71 4.55 6.53
C ARG A 121 -6.91 5.16 5.80
N SER A 122 -7.24 4.64 4.63
CA SER A 122 -8.40 5.06 3.87
C SER A 122 -8.81 4.01 2.85
N HIS A 123 -10.05 4.08 2.38
CA HIS A 123 -10.59 3.24 1.33
C HIS A 123 -11.19 4.12 0.25
N TRP A 124 -10.72 3.99 -0.97
CA TRP A 124 -11.09 4.83 -2.11
C TRP A 124 -11.73 4.02 -3.21
N VAL A 125 -12.94 4.41 -3.62
CA VAL A 125 -13.64 3.81 -4.75
C VAL A 125 -13.78 4.84 -5.86
N THR A 126 -13.24 4.54 -7.04
CA THR A 126 -13.33 5.44 -8.20
C THR A 126 -14.79 5.72 -8.57
N PRO A 127 -15.16 6.96 -8.92
CA PRO A 127 -16.51 7.33 -9.30
C PRO A 127 -17.09 6.47 -10.42
N GLU A 128 -18.42 6.34 -10.46
CA GLU A 128 -19.11 5.57 -11.51
C GLU A 128 -19.03 6.22 -12.88
N SER A 129 -18.76 7.52 -12.94
CA SER A 129 -18.55 8.26 -14.18
C SER A 129 -17.27 7.89 -14.92
N GLU A 130 -16.33 7.23 -14.24
CA GLU A 130 -15.04 6.86 -14.82
C GLU A 130 -15.12 5.52 -15.57
N ALA A 131 -14.56 5.48 -16.77
CA ALA A 131 -14.54 4.28 -17.61
C ALA A 131 -13.72 3.13 -16.99
N ARG A 132 -12.71 3.45 -16.19
CA ARG A 132 -11.89 2.49 -15.46
C ARG A 132 -11.94 2.80 -13.97
N ARG A 133 -12.43 1.86 -13.20
CA ARG A 133 -12.64 2.03 -11.78
C ARG A 133 -11.72 1.14 -10.96
N TYR A 134 -11.32 1.66 -9.80
CA TYR A 134 -10.52 0.97 -8.82
C TYR A 134 -11.22 1.04 -7.47
N ASP A 135 -11.08 -0.03 -6.71
CA ASP A 135 -11.46 -0.17 -5.32
C ASP A 135 -10.15 -0.39 -4.54
N THR A 136 -9.69 0.64 -3.82
CA THR A 136 -8.31 0.69 -3.32
C THR A 136 -8.26 1.01 -1.84
N TYR A 137 -7.66 0.11 -1.08
CA TYR A 137 -7.36 0.31 0.33
C TYR A 137 -5.94 0.86 0.49
N PHE A 138 -5.79 1.88 1.34
CA PHE A 138 -4.50 2.46 1.69
C PHE A 138 -4.14 2.14 3.13
N PHE A 139 -2.89 1.76 3.34
CA PHE A 139 -2.38 1.36 4.64
C PHE A 139 -1.16 2.20 5.02
N LEU A 140 -1.01 2.46 6.31
CA LEU A 140 0.30 2.75 6.89
C LEU A 140 0.99 1.42 7.15
N ALA A 141 2.29 1.35 6.87
CA ALA A 141 3.11 0.20 7.21
C ALA A 141 4.32 0.65 8.03
N ARG A 142 4.61 -0.08 9.10
CA ARG A 142 5.84 0.13 9.87
C ARG A 142 6.99 -0.63 9.23
N LEU A 143 8.08 0.07 8.98
CA LEU A 143 9.32 -0.56 8.52
C LEU A 143 9.85 -1.47 9.65
N PRO A 144 10.03 -2.78 9.41
CA PRO A 144 10.63 -3.66 10.39
C PRO A 144 12.08 -3.26 10.70
N GLU A 145 12.49 -3.48 11.95
CA GLU A 145 13.85 -3.16 12.38
C GLU A 145 14.90 -3.89 11.55
N GLY A 146 15.96 -3.19 11.18
CA GLY A 146 17.05 -3.73 10.37
C GLY A 146 16.77 -3.84 8.87
N GLN A 147 15.55 -3.57 8.41
CA GLN A 147 15.23 -3.57 6.98
C GLN A 147 15.40 -2.19 6.35
N HIS A 148 15.72 -2.18 5.07
CA HIS A 148 15.86 -0.97 4.27
C HIS A 148 15.09 -1.14 2.96
N ALA A 149 14.29 -0.12 2.62
CA ALA A 149 13.66 -0.10 1.30
C ALA A 149 14.71 0.19 0.24
N ASP A 150 14.66 -0.56 -0.85
CA ASP A 150 15.45 -0.30 -2.05
C ASP A 150 14.56 0.13 -3.22
N GLY A 151 15.16 0.70 -4.26
CA GLY A 151 14.45 1.12 -5.47
C GLY A 151 14.48 0.07 -6.59
N ARG A 152 14.79 -1.18 -6.30
CA ARG A 152 14.98 -2.22 -7.31
C ARG A 152 13.62 -2.81 -7.75
N THR A 153 12.90 -2.07 -8.59
CA THR A 153 11.65 -2.55 -9.19
C THR A 153 11.64 -2.25 -10.69
N SER A 154 10.99 -3.11 -11.47
CA SER A 154 10.80 -2.88 -12.92
C SER A 154 9.65 -1.90 -13.22
N GLU A 155 8.81 -1.57 -12.23
CA GLU A 155 7.60 -0.76 -12.41
C GLU A 155 7.81 0.73 -12.13
N ALA A 156 8.91 1.09 -11.45
CA ALA A 156 9.24 2.46 -11.13
C ALA A 156 10.61 2.87 -11.67
N VAL A 157 10.72 4.11 -12.13
CA VAL A 157 11.99 4.71 -12.57
C VAL A 157 12.78 5.30 -11.41
N GLU A 158 12.11 5.56 -10.29
CA GLU A 158 12.71 6.16 -9.10
C GLU A 158 11.92 5.74 -7.86
N ALA A 159 12.63 5.39 -6.80
CA ALA A 159 12.08 5.17 -5.47
C ALA A 159 12.79 6.07 -4.46
N ALA A 160 12.04 6.76 -3.61
CA ALA A 160 12.60 7.65 -2.61
C ALA A 160 11.77 7.68 -1.32
N TRP A 161 12.48 7.83 -0.21
CA TRP A 161 11.88 8.29 1.03
C TRP A 161 11.67 9.81 0.93
N ILE A 162 10.45 10.27 1.20
CA ILE A 162 10.10 11.69 1.19
C ILE A 162 9.18 11.98 2.35
N ALA A 163 9.43 13.05 3.08
CA ALA A 163 8.53 13.49 4.13
C ALA A 163 7.17 13.94 3.54
N PRO A 164 6.03 13.66 4.21
CA PRO A 164 4.71 14.03 3.70
C PRO A 164 4.60 15.52 3.32
N GLY A 165 5.09 16.42 4.17
CA GLY A 165 5.08 17.86 3.90
C GLY A 165 5.97 18.28 2.71
N GLU A 166 7.10 17.61 2.51
CA GLU A 166 7.97 17.85 1.36
C GLU A 166 7.29 17.38 0.05
N ALA A 167 6.63 16.21 0.08
CA ALA A 167 5.90 15.72 -1.10
C ALA A 167 4.78 16.68 -1.51
N LEU A 168 4.00 17.17 -0.55
CA LEU A 168 2.92 18.15 -0.79
C LEU A 168 3.48 19.48 -1.31
N ALA A 169 4.54 20.00 -0.70
CA ALA A 169 5.17 21.25 -1.14
C ALA A 169 5.72 21.14 -2.58
N ARG A 170 6.32 20.00 -2.95
CA ARG A 170 6.79 19.75 -4.31
C ARG A 170 5.61 19.61 -5.30
N PHE A 171 4.48 19.05 -4.87
CA PHE A 171 3.25 18.99 -5.67
C PHE A 171 2.71 20.40 -5.93
N ASP A 172 2.58 21.22 -4.91
CA ASP A 172 2.12 22.63 -5.02
C ASP A 172 3.02 23.46 -5.94
N ALA A 173 4.32 23.19 -5.93
CA ALA A 173 5.30 23.81 -6.82
C ALA A 173 5.29 23.23 -8.26
N GLY A 174 4.44 22.25 -8.57
CA GLY A 174 4.38 21.59 -9.88
C GLY A 174 5.57 20.66 -10.19
N LEU A 175 6.37 20.30 -9.17
CA LEU A 175 7.56 19.45 -9.31
C LEU A 175 7.25 17.96 -9.19
N LEU A 176 6.11 17.60 -8.58
CA LEU A 176 5.60 16.24 -8.50
C LEU A 176 4.18 16.17 -9.03
N LYS A 177 3.84 15.05 -9.67
CA LYS A 177 2.46 14.72 -10.04
C LYS A 177 1.90 13.74 -9.03
N LEU A 178 0.94 14.16 -8.24
CA LEU A 178 0.22 13.33 -7.28
C LEU A 178 -1.24 13.15 -7.71
N VAL A 179 -1.81 12.00 -7.37
CA VAL A 179 -3.25 11.72 -7.58
C VAL A 179 -4.05 12.01 -6.30
N PRO A 180 -5.37 12.29 -6.40
CA PRO A 180 -6.17 12.70 -5.23
C PRO A 180 -6.04 11.80 -4.00
N PRO A 181 -6.07 10.45 -4.10
CA PRO A 181 -5.88 9.60 -2.94
C PRO A 181 -4.51 9.78 -2.28
N THR A 182 -3.44 9.96 -3.07
CA THR A 182 -2.10 10.18 -2.56
C THR A 182 -2.02 11.49 -1.79
N ILE A 183 -2.59 12.57 -2.35
CA ILE A 183 -2.64 13.88 -1.69
C ILE A 183 -3.39 13.78 -0.36
N SER A 184 -4.58 13.17 -0.35
CA SER A 184 -5.39 13.01 0.85
C SER A 184 -4.65 12.25 1.94
N ASN A 185 -4.06 11.09 1.61
CA ASN A 185 -3.32 10.29 2.59
C ASN A 185 -2.08 11.01 3.13
N LEU A 186 -1.34 11.77 2.31
CA LEU A 186 -0.22 12.59 2.78
C LEU A 186 -0.71 13.71 3.70
N THR A 187 -1.80 14.41 3.31
CA THR A 187 -2.37 15.51 4.09
C THR A 187 -2.82 15.02 5.47
N SER A 188 -3.38 13.81 5.56
CA SER A 188 -3.89 13.28 6.82
C SER A 188 -2.80 12.95 7.86
N ILE A 189 -1.55 12.85 7.45
CA ILE A 189 -0.41 12.54 8.32
C ILE A 189 0.66 13.65 8.37
N VAL A 190 0.50 14.72 7.60
CA VAL A 190 1.53 15.77 7.47
C VAL A 190 1.83 16.48 8.79
N GLY A 191 0.85 16.55 9.69
CA GLY A 191 1.01 17.19 11.02
C GLY A 191 1.65 16.29 12.07
N ALA A 192 1.82 14.99 11.78
CA ALA A 192 2.41 14.06 12.74
C ALA A 192 3.90 14.34 12.94
N THR A 193 4.32 14.44 14.19
CA THR A 193 5.71 14.72 14.60
C THR A 193 6.51 13.43 14.85
N SER A 194 5.82 12.28 14.85
CA SER A 194 6.42 10.96 15.02
C SER A 194 5.67 9.87 14.24
N VAL A 195 6.33 8.72 14.06
CA VAL A 195 5.70 7.53 13.46
C VAL A 195 4.51 7.07 14.31
N ASP A 196 4.62 7.12 15.64
CA ASP A 196 3.53 6.70 16.53
C ASP A 196 2.32 7.64 16.45
N GLU A 197 2.54 8.93 16.29
CA GLU A 197 1.46 9.89 16.08
C GLU A 197 0.74 9.65 14.75
N ALA A 198 1.47 9.49 13.65
CA ALA A 198 0.90 9.13 12.36
C ALA A 198 0.16 7.78 12.42
N TRP A 199 0.75 6.81 13.10
CA TRP A 199 0.17 5.47 13.28
C TRP A 199 -1.17 5.51 14.02
N ASN A 200 -1.29 6.34 15.05
CA ASN A 200 -2.48 6.45 15.89
C ASN A 200 -3.50 7.48 15.37
N ALA A 201 -3.22 8.15 14.27
CA ALA A 201 -4.19 9.01 13.62
C ALA A 201 -5.46 8.21 13.25
N PRO A 202 -6.66 8.81 13.37
CA PRO A 202 -7.92 8.10 13.10
C PRO A 202 -7.99 7.63 11.64
N PHE A 203 -8.79 6.61 11.39
CA PHE A 203 -9.11 6.14 10.03
C PHE A 203 -9.87 7.24 9.28
N ASP A 204 -9.43 7.56 8.04
CA ASP A 204 -10.04 8.63 7.23
C ASP A 204 -11.40 8.24 6.62
N GLY A 205 -11.85 7.01 6.86
CA GLY A 205 -13.13 6.53 6.35
C GLY A 205 -13.09 6.02 4.90
N HIS A 206 -14.27 5.69 4.40
CA HIS A 206 -14.48 5.29 3.02
C HIS A 206 -14.73 6.52 2.16
N VAL A 207 -13.89 6.75 1.17
CA VAL A 207 -13.94 7.94 0.32
C VAL A 207 -14.51 7.56 -1.05
N ARG A 208 -15.61 8.21 -1.43
CA ARG A 208 -16.23 8.10 -2.76
C ARG A 208 -16.20 9.45 -3.44
N PRO A 209 -15.19 9.75 -4.26
CA PRO A 209 -15.15 11.00 -5.00
C PRO A 209 -16.33 11.10 -5.97
N HIS A 210 -16.91 12.28 -6.10
CA HIS A 210 -17.96 12.58 -7.06
C HIS A 210 -17.72 13.94 -7.72
N PRO A 211 -18.18 14.17 -8.96
CA PRO A 211 -18.06 15.46 -9.62
C PRO A 211 -18.88 16.53 -8.88
N VAL A 212 -18.26 17.65 -8.56
CA VAL A 212 -18.94 18.83 -7.99
C VAL A 212 -18.75 20.00 -8.94
N ALA A 213 -19.87 20.57 -9.42
CA ALA A 213 -19.84 21.79 -10.21
C ALA A 213 -19.65 23.00 -9.28
N ARG A 214 -18.64 23.82 -9.53
CA ARG A 214 -18.48 25.13 -8.88
C ARG A 214 -19.31 26.19 -9.59
N ALA A 215 -19.68 27.24 -8.89
CA ALA A 215 -20.43 28.36 -9.42
C ALA A 215 -19.77 29.05 -10.65
N CYS A 216 -18.46 28.88 -10.82
CA CYS A 216 -17.70 29.36 -11.98
C CYS A 216 -17.78 28.43 -13.21
N GLY A 217 -18.54 27.32 -13.14
CA GLY A 217 -18.62 26.33 -14.22
C GLY A 217 -17.48 25.31 -14.25
N GLU A 218 -16.51 25.39 -13.35
CA GLU A 218 -15.46 24.40 -13.18
C GLU A 218 -16.02 23.16 -12.45
N VAL A 219 -15.71 21.98 -12.95
CA VAL A 219 -16.03 20.71 -12.29
C VAL A 219 -14.82 20.23 -11.47
N VAL A 220 -14.98 20.09 -10.19
CA VAL A 220 -13.96 19.55 -9.28
C VAL A 220 -14.45 18.25 -8.67
N LEU A 221 -13.53 17.41 -8.19
CA LEU A 221 -13.87 16.23 -7.42
C LEU A 221 -14.21 16.63 -5.98
N GLY A 222 -15.46 16.48 -5.59
CA GLY A 222 -15.87 16.43 -4.19
C GLY A 222 -15.67 15.02 -3.65
N CYS A 223 -15.54 14.90 -2.32
CA CYS A 223 -15.42 13.60 -1.66
C CYS A 223 -16.48 13.51 -0.56
N GLU A 224 -17.31 12.47 -0.60
CA GLU A 224 -18.07 12.05 0.57
C GLU A 224 -17.21 11.09 1.40
N VAL A 225 -17.12 11.38 2.69
CA VAL A 225 -16.48 10.50 3.66
C VAL A 225 -17.61 9.90 4.49
N SER A 226 -17.83 8.59 4.39
CA SER A 226 -18.74 7.87 5.26
C SER A 226 -17.95 7.27 6.43
N GLU A 227 -18.27 7.67 7.64
CA GLU A 227 -17.89 6.94 8.84
C GLU A 227 -18.76 5.69 8.94
N THR A 228 -18.15 4.53 9.11
CA THR A 228 -18.88 3.28 9.42
C THR A 228 -19.06 3.11 10.90
#